data_4ff2465516848af9b6bd4c8191e901d0
#
_entry.id   4ff2465516848af9b6bd4c8191e901d0
#
_cell.length_a   1.000
_cell.length_b   1.000
_cell.length_c   1.000
_cell.angle_alpha   90.00
_cell.angle_beta   90.00
_cell.angle_gamma   90.00
#
_symmetry.space_group_name_H-M   'P 1'
#
loop_
_entity.id
_entity.type
_entity.pdbx_description
1 polymer ?
#
loop_
_entity_poly.entity_id
_entity_poly.type
_entity_poly.pdbx_seq_one_letter_code
_entity_poly.pdbx_strand_id
1 'polypeptide(L)'
;VNSWALVPLKARAAGKQRLAAVLADEARAALVQQMFTHVLSALRGCSSLAGIAVVTAEPEVLPPQLLWLSDPASGMNGAVLSALSELSTRQVSHCVVVSADLPQLTSADVSALLAVAAERGLALAPDRHGRGTNALALELPTRFQPQFGLDSLARHRRQAAELALTSTLVRRPGLEFDVDEPEDLALLRERGYAASASH
;
A
#
# COMPACT_ATOMS: atom_id res chain seq x y z
N VAL A 1 -0.32 -1.42 21.58
CA VAL A 1 0.58 -1.45 20.41
C VAL A 1 0.28 -0.21 19.58
N ASN A 2 1.33 0.61 19.27
CA ASN A 2 1.18 1.82 18.45
C ASN A 2 1.41 1.45 16.97
N SER A 3 0.35 0.96 16.32
CA SER A 3 0.42 0.54 14.92
C SER A 3 -0.06 1.64 13.97
N TRP A 4 0.66 1.86 12.89
CA TRP A 4 0.33 2.86 11.86
C TRP A 4 0.25 2.24 10.48
N ALA A 5 -0.56 2.84 9.62
CA ALA A 5 -0.52 2.57 8.19
C ALA A 5 0.36 3.59 7.47
N LEU A 6 1.13 3.14 6.48
CA LEU A 6 1.89 3.96 5.55
C LEU A 6 1.41 3.68 4.13
N VAL A 7 0.97 4.72 3.43
CA VAL A 7 0.53 4.63 2.04
C VAL A 7 1.50 5.43 1.16
N PRO A 8 2.32 4.78 0.34
CA PRO A 8 3.10 5.48 -0.68
C PRO A 8 2.17 5.90 -1.83
N LEU A 9 2.12 7.22 -2.08
CA LEU A 9 1.30 7.79 -3.14
C LEU A 9 2.19 8.52 -4.15
N LYS A 10 2.23 8.00 -5.38
CA LYS A 10 2.93 8.64 -6.50
C LYS A 10 2.19 9.90 -6.95
N ALA A 11 2.96 10.85 -7.52
CA ALA A 11 2.38 12.00 -8.20
C ALA A 11 1.32 11.58 -9.24
N ARG A 12 0.23 12.34 -9.34
CA ARG A 12 -0.93 12.03 -10.21
C ARG A 12 -0.54 11.75 -11.66
N ALA A 13 0.38 12.55 -12.21
CA ALA A 13 0.86 12.40 -13.58
C ALA A 13 1.61 11.07 -13.83
N ALA A 14 2.20 10.47 -12.80
CA ALA A 14 2.98 9.24 -12.89
C ALA A 14 2.16 7.97 -12.60
N GLY A 15 0.87 8.11 -12.22
CA GLY A 15 0.02 6.98 -11.86
C GLY A 15 -0.49 6.20 -13.07
N LYS A 16 -0.47 4.86 -12.96
CA LYS A 16 -1.17 3.92 -13.87
C LYS A 16 -0.90 4.13 -15.38
N GLN A 17 0.37 4.35 -15.74
CA GLN A 17 0.77 4.58 -17.14
C GLN A 17 0.38 3.43 -18.10
N ARG A 18 0.31 2.19 -17.61
CA ARG A 18 -0.14 1.03 -18.41
C ARG A 18 -1.61 1.11 -18.82
N LEU A 19 -2.42 1.88 -18.09
CA LEU A 19 -3.82 2.15 -18.46
C LEU A 19 -3.97 3.26 -19.49
N ALA A 20 -2.91 3.94 -19.92
CA ALA A 20 -2.98 5.03 -20.90
C ALA A 20 -3.52 4.59 -22.27
N ALA A 21 -3.42 3.30 -22.59
CA ALA A 21 -4.00 2.74 -23.82
C ALA A 21 -5.53 2.70 -23.81
N VAL A 22 -6.17 2.71 -22.63
CA VAL A 22 -7.62 2.50 -22.47
C VAL A 22 -8.32 3.59 -21.66
N LEU A 23 -7.59 4.50 -21.03
CA LEU A 23 -8.11 5.61 -20.25
C LEU A 23 -7.38 6.91 -20.57
N ALA A 24 -8.13 7.98 -20.79
CA ALA A 24 -7.58 9.34 -20.84
C ALA A 24 -6.97 9.75 -19.50
N ASP A 25 -6.09 10.75 -19.51
CA ASP A 25 -5.34 11.19 -18.34
C ASP A 25 -6.23 11.58 -17.16
N GLU A 26 -7.31 12.29 -17.43
CA GLU A 26 -8.29 12.69 -16.40
C GLU A 26 -9.01 11.49 -15.80
N ALA A 27 -9.41 10.51 -16.60
CA ALA A 27 -10.06 9.29 -16.13
C ALA A 27 -9.10 8.42 -15.30
N ARG A 28 -7.81 8.38 -15.68
CA ARG A 28 -6.77 7.70 -14.89
C ARG A 28 -6.56 8.38 -13.53
N ALA A 29 -6.46 9.72 -13.53
CA ALA A 29 -6.33 10.48 -12.29
C ALA A 29 -7.54 10.28 -11.37
N ALA A 30 -8.75 10.28 -11.92
CA ALA A 30 -9.98 10.02 -11.17
C ALA A 30 -9.99 8.59 -10.59
N LEU A 31 -9.59 7.58 -11.35
CA LEU A 31 -9.49 6.19 -10.88
C LEU A 31 -8.49 6.06 -9.73
N VAL A 32 -7.30 6.64 -9.87
CA VAL A 32 -6.26 6.64 -8.80
C VAL A 32 -6.81 7.29 -7.54
N GLN A 33 -7.46 8.44 -7.66
CA GLN A 33 -8.05 9.15 -6.53
C GLN A 33 -9.16 8.34 -5.85
N GLN A 34 -10.00 7.67 -6.64
CA GLN A 34 -11.09 6.83 -6.13
C GLN A 34 -10.55 5.63 -5.35
N MET A 35 -9.55 4.92 -5.90
CA MET A 35 -8.91 3.79 -5.21
C MET A 35 -8.20 4.25 -3.93
N PHE A 36 -7.45 5.34 -3.98
CA PHE A 36 -6.81 5.90 -2.79
C PHE A 36 -7.83 6.28 -1.70
N THR A 37 -8.95 6.89 -2.08
CA THR A 37 -10.04 7.23 -1.14
C THR A 37 -10.63 5.97 -0.51
N HIS A 38 -10.79 4.88 -1.29
CA HIS A 38 -11.26 3.59 -0.78
C HIS A 38 -10.26 2.99 0.22
N VAL A 39 -8.96 2.97 -0.12
CA VAL A 39 -7.90 2.50 0.79
C VAL A 39 -7.91 3.29 2.09
N LEU A 40 -7.99 4.62 2.03
CA LEU A 40 -8.07 5.45 3.23
C LEU A 40 -9.31 5.14 4.07
N SER A 41 -10.46 4.87 3.45
CA SER A 41 -11.68 4.48 4.17
C SER A 41 -11.50 3.15 4.92
N ALA A 42 -10.91 2.15 4.27
CA ALA A 42 -10.59 0.86 4.90
C ALA A 42 -9.61 1.02 6.07
N LEU A 43 -8.58 1.84 5.91
CA LEU A 43 -7.59 2.12 6.96
C LEU A 43 -8.22 2.86 8.16
N ARG A 44 -9.08 3.85 7.92
CA ARG A 44 -9.81 4.57 8.97
C ARG A 44 -10.77 3.67 9.74
N GLY A 45 -11.34 2.68 9.08
CA GLY A 45 -12.20 1.66 9.72
C GLY A 45 -11.44 0.61 10.54
N CYS A 46 -10.11 0.60 10.48
CA CYS A 46 -9.28 -0.38 11.19
C CYS A 46 -8.96 0.12 12.61
N SER A 47 -9.64 -0.39 13.62
CA SER A 47 -9.45 0.00 15.02
C SER A 47 -8.07 -0.35 15.60
N SER A 48 -7.31 -1.22 14.92
CA SER A 48 -5.94 -1.58 15.30
C SER A 48 -4.91 -0.51 14.92
N LEU A 49 -5.30 0.51 14.14
CA LEU A 49 -4.42 1.60 13.73
C LEU A 49 -4.60 2.82 14.63
N ALA A 50 -3.48 3.35 15.11
CA ALA A 50 -3.43 4.64 15.84
C ALA A 50 -3.33 5.83 14.90
N GLY A 51 -2.86 5.63 13.65
CA GLY A 51 -2.72 6.69 12.67
C GLY A 51 -2.43 6.19 11.25
N ILE A 52 -2.54 7.13 10.32
CA ILE A 52 -2.28 6.89 8.90
C ILE A 52 -1.29 7.95 8.42
N ALA A 53 -0.18 7.51 7.84
CA ALA A 53 0.80 8.33 7.17
C ALA A 53 0.73 8.12 5.65
N VAL A 54 0.95 9.19 4.90
CA VAL A 54 1.07 9.12 3.44
C VAL A 54 2.39 9.76 3.04
N VAL A 55 3.21 9.02 2.31
CA VAL A 55 4.44 9.56 1.72
C VAL A 55 4.18 9.94 0.26
N THR A 56 4.34 11.24 -0.03
CA THR A 56 4.06 11.80 -1.36
C THR A 56 4.80 13.12 -1.57
N ALA A 57 5.07 13.43 -2.84
CA ALA A 57 5.57 14.72 -3.28
C ALA A 57 4.44 15.78 -3.45
N GLU A 58 3.16 15.37 -3.38
CA GLU A 58 2.00 16.23 -3.63
C GLU A 58 1.07 16.26 -2.38
N PRO A 59 1.47 16.95 -1.28
CA PRO A 59 0.70 16.96 -0.03
C PRO A 59 -0.65 17.66 -0.14
N GLU A 60 -0.81 18.57 -1.10
CA GLU A 60 -2.04 19.34 -1.34
C GLU A 60 -3.24 18.48 -1.75
N VAL A 61 -3.00 17.25 -2.19
CA VAL A 61 -4.08 16.31 -2.56
C VAL A 61 -4.58 15.50 -1.37
N LEU A 62 -3.94 15.62 -0.21
CA LEU A 62 -4.25 14.81 0.95
C LEU A 62 -5.43 15.38 1.74
N PRO A 63 -6.38 14.52 2.18
CA PRO A 63 -7.37 14.92 3.18
C PRO A 63 -6.70 15.38 4.48
N PRO A 64 -7.34 16.31 5.21
CA PRO A 64 -6.88 16.68 6.55
C PRO A 64 -6.85 15.46 7.48
N GLN A 65 -6.04 15.52 8.56
CA GLN A 65 -5.88 14.47 9.58
C GLN A 65 -4.99 13.28 9.17
N LEU A 66 -4.33 13.33 8.02
CA LEU A 66 -3.27 12.38 7.66
C LEU A 66 -1.91 12.97 8.02
N LEU A 67 -1.00 12.10 8.47
CA LEU A 67 0.39 12.50 8.60
C LEU A 67 1.02 12.52 7.20
N TRP A 68 1.35 13.70 6.71
CA TRP A 68 2.16 13.81 5.52
C TRP A 68 3.63 13.58 5.82
N LEU A 69 4.28 12.72 5.02
CA LEU A 69 5.72 12.49 5.01
C LEU A 69 6.26 12.88 3.62
N SER A 70 7.35 13.62 3.60
CA SER A 70 7.95 14.09 2.35
C SER A 70 8.57 12.94 1.57
N ASP A 71 8.30 12.88 0.26
CA ASP A 71 9.02 11.99 -0.65
C ASP A 71 10.41 12.59 -0.96
N PRO A 72 11.52 11.92 -0.60
CA PRO A 72 12.88 12.43 -0.87
C PRO A 72 13.29 12.32 -2.33
N ALA A 73 12.37 12.05 -3.26
CA ALA A 73 12.62 11.85 -4.69
C ALA A 73 13.60 10.70 -5.00
N SER A 74 13.74 9.73 -4.10
CA SER A 74 14.62 8.56 -4.24
C SER A 74 13.91 7.33 -4.80
N GLY A 75 12.75 7.53 -5.42
CA GLY A 75 11.86 6.49 -5.88
C GLY A 75 11.04 5.86 -4.74
N MET A 76 10.05 5.04 -5.10
CA MET A 76 9.08 4.52 -4.13
C MET A 76 9.72 3.78 -2.95
N ASN A 77 10.75 2.97 -3.20
CA ASN A 77 11.41 2.22 -2.13
C ASN A 77 12.17 3.13 -1.17
N GLY A 78 12.85 4.15 -1.70
CA GLY A 78 13.52 5.16 -0.88
C GLY A 78 12.54 5.99 -0.05
N ALA A 79 11.41 6.39 -0.66
CA ALA A 79 10.35 7.12 0.03
C ALA A 79 9.76 6.29 1.19
N VAL A 80 9.45 5.01 0.95
CA VAL A 80 8.94 4.11 1.98
C VAL A 80 9.97 3.92 3.10
N LEU A 81 11.26 3.71 2.77
CA LEU A 81 12.31 3.52 3.76
C LEU A 81 12.50 4.76 4.64
N SER A 82 12.51 5.95 4.04
CA SER A 82 12.57 7.23 4.76
C SER A 82 11.37 7.40 5.70
N ALA A 83 10.17 7.10 5.21
CA ALA A 83 8.94 7.19 6.00
C ALA A 83 8.91 6.20 7.17
N LEU A 84 9.36 4.96 6.99
CA LEU A 84 9.48 3.96 8.08
C LEU A 84 10.47 4.43 9.15
N SER A 85 11.60 5.02 8.74
CA SER A 85 12.57 5.60 9.67
C SER A 85 11.94 6.73 10.48
N GLU A 86 11.22 7.64 9.85
CA GLU A 86 10.54 8.74 10.54
C GLU A 86 9.43 8.24 11.49
N LEU A 87 8.63 7.26 11.07
CA LEU A 87 7.63 6.65 11.95
C LEU A 87 8.26 5.99 13.18
N SER A 88 9.43 5.35 13.01
CA SER A 88 10.20 4.79 14.12
C SER A 88 10.62 5.86 15.14
N THR A 89 11.07 7.04 14.69
CA THR A 89 11.41 8.16 15.60
C THR A 89 10.19 8.69 16.36
N ARG A 90 8.98 8.50 15.82
CA ARG A 90 7.70 8.84 16.44
C ARG A 90 7.16 7.73 17.36
N GLN A 91 8.00 6.75 17.69
CA GLN A 91 7.64 5.63 18.58
C GLN A 91 6.50 4.74 18.02
N VAL A 92 6.34 4.69 16.70
CA VAL A 92 5.48 3.69 16.07
C VAL A 92 6.14 2.33 16.24
N SER A 93 5.41 1.36 16.78
CA SER A 93 5.95 0.02 17.06
C SER A 93 5.69 -0.98 15.93
N HIS A 94 4.62 -0.79 15.15
CA HIS A 94 4.30 -1.63 13.99
C HIS A 94 3.81 -0.75 12.84
N CYS A 95 4.20 -1.09 11.63
CA CYS A 95 3.74 -0.38 10.45
C CYS A 95 3.21 -1.37 9.41
N VAL A 96 2.03 -1.09 8.84
CA VAL A 96 1.55 -1.72 7.62
C VAL A 96 1.74 -0.77 6.45
N VAL A 97 2.58 -1.16 5.48
CA VAL A 97 2.73 -0.45 4.21
C VAL A 97 1.71 -1.03 3.24
N VAL A 98 0.84 -0.20 2.69
CA VAL A 98 -0.29 -0.61 1.83
C VAL A 98 -0.26 0.16 0.52
N SER A 99 -0.39 -0.54 -0.60
CA SER A 99 -0.54 0.07 -1.93
C SER A 99 -1.81 0.92 -2.01
N ALA A 100 -1.75 2.04 -2.73
CA ALA A 100 -2.87 2.98 -2.85
C ALA A 100 -3.96 2.54 -3.85
N ASP A 101 -3.78 1.40 -4.51
CA ASP A 101 -4.56 0.92 -5.66
C ASP A 101 -5.27 -0.41 -5.41
N LEU A 102 -5.68 -0.64 -4.16
CA LEU A 102 -6.43 -1.81 -3.71
C LEU A 102 -7.93 -1.49 -3.56
N PRO A 103 -8.72 -1.56 -4.64
CA PRO A 103 -10.11 -1.12 -4.62
C PRO A 103 -11.05 -2.00 -3.80
N GLN A 104 -10.59 -3.15 -3.32
CA GLN A 104 -11.36 -4.09 -2.51
C GLN A 104 -10.80 -4.27 -1.09
N LEU A 105 -9.83 -3.46 -0.68
CA LEU A 105 -9.26 -3.51 0.66
C LEU A 105 -10.34 -3.30 1.72
N THR A 106 -10.29 -4.10 2.79
CA THR A 106 -11.15 -3.95 3.96
C THR A 106 -10.33 -3.71 5.22
N SER A 107 -10.95 -3.15 6.25
CA SER A 107 -10.33 -3.01 7.57
C SER A 107 -9.93 -4.35 8.20
N ALA A 108 -10.71 -5.41 7.92
CA ALA A 108 -10.40 -6.77 8.36
C ALA A 108 -9.14 -7.34 7.70
N ASP A 109 -8.85 -6.96 6.45
CA ASP A 109 -7.63 -7.36 5.75
C ASP A 109 -6.39 -6.72 6.40
N VAL A 110 -6.49 -5.45 6.74
CA VAL A 110 -5.43 -4.69 7.42
C VAL A 110 -5.18 -5.27 8.82
N SER A 111 -6.24 -5.52 9.57
CA SER A 111 -6.14 -6.11 10.91
C SER A 111 -5.48 -7.49 10.88
N ALA A 112 -5.83 -8.33 9.90
CA ALA A 112 -5.23 -9.65 9.74
C ALA A 112 -3.72 -9.57 9.45
N LEU A 113 -3.30 -8.62 8.60
CA LEU A 113 -1.89 -8.41 8.27
C LEU A 113 -1.09 -7.96 9.51
N LEU A 114 -1.63 -7.01 10.27
CA LEU A 114 -1.01 -6.52 11.51
C LEU A 114 -0.92 -7.61 12.58
N ALA A 115 -1.96 -8.43 12.75
CA ALA A 115 -1.96 -9.53 13.71
C ALA A 115 -0.86 -10.56 13.40
N VAL A 116 -0.69 -10.93 12.12
CA VAL A 116 0.36 -11.84 11.70
C VAL A 116 1.75 -11.22 11.90
N ALA A 117 1.93 -9.94 11.63
CA ALA A 117 3.20 -9.25 11.86
C ALA A 117 3.55 -9.20 13.35
N ALA A 118 2.59 -8.90 14.21
CA ALA A 118 2.80 -8.87 15.66
C ALA A 118 3.16 -10.25 16.25
N GLU A 119 2.61 -11.33 15.69
CA GLU A 119 2.89 -12.70 16.15
C GLU A 119 4.19 -13.28 15.56
N ARG A 120 4.51 -12.94 14.30
CA ARG A 120 5.53 -13.64 13.50
C ARG A 120 6.63 -12.75 12.92
N GLY A 121 6.57 -11.45 13.14
CA GLY A 121 7.57 -10.44 12.76
C GLY A 121 7.32 -9.77 11.42
N LEU A 122 7.17 -10.52 10.31
CA LEU A 122 6.93 -9.95 8.98
C LEU A 122 5.75 -10.64 8.30
N ALA A 123 4.73 -9.87 7.94
CA ALA A 123 3.61 -10.32 7.12
C ALA A 123 3.71 -9.74 5.71
N LEU A 124 3.51 -10.55 4.70
CA LEU A 124 3.56 -10.16 3.28
C LEU A 124 2.25 -10.50 2.60
N ALA A 125 1.61 -9.53 1.97
CA ALA A 125 0.44 -9.73 1.13
C ALA A 125 0.85 -9.70 -0.35
N PRO A 126 0.83 -10.83 -1.04
CA PRO A 126 1.15 -10.88 -2.46
C PRO A 126 0.06 -10.25 -3.32
N ASP A 127 0.41 -9.88 -4.55
CA ASP A 127 -0.57 -9.67 -5.62
C ASP A 127 -1.27 -10.99 -5.98
N ARG A 128 -2.31 -10.93 -6.81
CA ARG A 128 -3.07 -12.11 -7.26
C ARG A 128 -2.22 -13.11 -8.05
N HIS A 129 -1.14 -12.65 -8.68
CA HIS A 129 -0.21 -13.47 -9.45
C HIS A 129 0.91 -14.09 -8.60
N GLY A 130 1.05 -13.68 -7.34
CA GLY A 130 2.08 -14.16 -6.43
C GLY A 130 3.49 -13.70 -6.79
N ARG A 131 3.63 -12.61 -7.54
CA ARG A 131 4.92 -12.02 -7.96
C ARG A 131 5.21 -10.69 -7.24
N GLY A 132 4.21 -9.83 -7.17
CA GLY A 132 4.27 -8.55 -6.48
C GLY A 132 3.95 -8.67 -4.98
N THR A 133 4.07 -7.55 -4.29
CA THR A 133 3.67 -7.37 -2.89
C THR A 133 2.81 -6.11 -2.81
N ASN A 134 1.52 -6.28 -2.52
CA ASN A 134 0.55 -5.19 -2.43
C ASN A 134 0.52 -4.54 -1.05
N ALA A 135 0.86 -5.31 -0.01
CA ALA A 135 1.04 -4.79 1.33
C ALA A 135 2.04 -5.63 2.12
N LEU A 136 2.63 -5.03 3.13
CA LEU A 136 3.43 -5.74 4.12
C LEU A 136 3.26 -5.09 5.49
N ALA A 137 3.37 -5.88 6.56
CA ALA A 137 3.39 -5.35 7.92
C ALA A 137 4.61 -5.87 8.68
N LEU A 138 5.21 -5.02 9.50
CA LEU A 138 6.44 -5.29 10.21
C LEU A 138 6.53 -4.48 11.52
N GLU A 139 7.40 -4.94 12.41
CA GLU A 139 7.79 -4.22 13.62
C GLU A 139 8.81 -3.12 13.32
N LEU A 140 8.77 -2.03 14.07
CA LEU A 140 9.72 -0.92 14.02
C LEU A 140 10.45 -0.77 15.37
N PRO A 141 11.72 -0.38 15.38
CA PRO A 141 12.60 -0.18 14.21
C PRO A 141 12.96 -1.50 13.51
N THR A 142 13.23 -1.45 12.22
CA THR A 142 13.54 -2.63 11.43
C THR A 142 14.84 -2.47 10.61
N ARG A 143 15.51 -3.59 10.33
CA ARG A 143 16.57 -3.68 9.31
C ARG A 143 16.05 -4.12 7.95
N PHE A 144 14.79 -4.55 7.90
CA PHE A 144 14.13 -4.93 6.64
C PHE A 144 13.90 -3.70 5.78
N GLN A 145 14.32 -3.78 4.52
CA GLN A 145 14.17 -2.69 3.53
C GLN A 145 13.19 -3.11 2.44
N PRO A 146 12.00 -2.53 2.38
CA PRO A 146 11.03 -2.84 1.33
C PRO A 146 11.61 -2.65 -0.06
N GLN A 147 11.35 -3.61 -0.94
CA GLN A 147 11.83 -3.67 -2.32
C GLN A 147 10.65 -3.88 -3.29
N PHE A 148 9.70 -2.93 -3.28
CA PHE A 148 8.54 -2.98 -4.17
C PHE A 148 8.94 -2.92 -5.65
N GLY A 149 8.06 -3.38 -6.53
CA GLY A 149 8.24 -3.47 -7.97
C GLY A 149 8.28 -4.92 -8.46
N LEU A 150 8.84 -5.14 -9.66
CA LEU A 150 8.87 -6.44 -10.30
C LEU A 150 9.47 -7.52 -9.37
N ASP A 151 8.78 -8.67 -9.27
CA ASP A 151 9.16 -9.82 -8.42
C ASP A 151 9.45 -9.46 -6.96
N SER A 152 8.77 -8.43 -6.44
CA SER A 152 9.00 -7.93 -5.09
C SER A 152 8.74 -8.98 -4.01
N LEU A 153 7.80 -9.89 -4.19
CA LEU A 153 7.53 -10.96 -3.22
C LEU A 153 8.75 -11.85 -3.02
N ALA A 154 9.38 -12.28 -4.11
CA ALA A 154 10.59 -13.12 -4.04
C ALA A 154 11.75 -12.38 -3.37
N ARG A 155 11.93 -11.08 -3.68
CA ARG A 155 12.96 -10.23 -3.07
C ARG A 155 12.72 -10.04 -1.57
N HIS A 156 11.49 -9.76 -1.16
CA HIS A 156 11.12 -9.61 0.24
C HIS A 156 11.37 -10.88 1.04
N ARG A 157 10.96 -12.04 0.51
CA ARG A 157 11.19 -13.33 1.18
C ARG A 157 12.67 -13.68 1.31
N ARG A 158 13.47 -13.42 0.28
CA ARG A 158 14.91 -13.63 0.33
C ARG A 158 15.56 -12.75 1.39
N GLN A 159 15.28 -11.45 1.38
CA GLN A 159 15.81 -10.52 2.39
C GLN A 159 15.38 -10.91 3.81
N ALA A 160 14.14 -11.32 4.01
CA ALA A 160 13.68 -11.80 5.30
C ALA A 160 14.54 -12.99 5.79
N ALA A 161 14.80 -13.97 4.91
CA ALA A 161 15.67 -15.10 5.25
C ALA A 161 17.11 -14.66 5.58
N GLU A 162 17.69 -13.75 4.81
CA GLU A 162 19.03 -13.19 5.06
C GLU A 162 19.12 -12.46 6.41
N LEU A 163 18.03 -11.86 6.86
CA LEU A 163 17.92 -11.16 8.15
C LEU A 163 17.46 -12.08 9.29
N ALA A 164 17.25 -13.38 9.04
CA ALA A 164 16.68 -14.34 9.98
C ALA A 164 15.28 -13.93 10.50
N LEU A 165 14.51 -13.21 9.67
CA LEU A 165 13.13 -12.84 9.97
C LEU A 165 12.18 -13.90 9.43
N THR A 166 11.21 -14.30 10.24
CA THR A 166 10.10 -15.15 9.77
C THR A 166 9.15 -14.30 8.93
N SER A 167 8.99 -14.67 7.65
CA SER A 167 8.01 -14.03 6.78
C SER A 167 6.80 -14.94 6.55
N THR A 168 5.61 -14.41 6.78
CA THR A 168 4.34 -15.14 6.61
C THR A 168 3.51 -14.50 5.51
N LEU A 169 2.99 -15.33 4.59
CA LEU A 169 2.09 -14.85 3.55
C LEU A 169 0.67 -14.72 4.09
N VAL A 170 0.04 -13.57 3.82
CA VAL A 170 -1.35 -13.28 4.12
C VAL A 170 -2.10 -13.07 2.81
N ARG A 171 -2.86 -14.07 2.39
CA ARG A 171 -3.68 -14.04 1.18
C ARG A 171 -5.12 -13.73 1.53
N ARG A 172 -5.62 -12.62 1.04
CA ARG A 172 -7.01 -12.17 1.23
C ARG A 172 -7.46 -11.41 -0.02
N PRO A 173 -8.71 -11.59 -0.47
CA PRO A 173 -9.19 -10.98 -1.71
C PRO A 173 -8.96 -9.48 -1.80
N GLY A 174 -9.14 -8.74 -0.70
CA GLY A 174 -8.93 -7.29 -0.67
C GLY A 174 -7.46 -6.86 -0.74
N LEU A 175 -6.52 -7.74 -0.41
CA LEU A 175 -5.08 -7.49 -0.50
C LEU A 175 -4.48 -7.92 -1.83
N GLU A 176 -5.08 -8.91 -2.49
CA GLU A 176 -4.50 -9.52 -3.71
C GLU A 176 -4.84 -8.75 -4.98
N PHE A 177 -5.93 -7.96 -4.98
CA PHE A 177 -6.44 -7.33 -6.19
C PHE A 177 -6.02 -5.85 -6.26
N ASP A 178 -4.96 -5.59 -7.01
CA ASP A 178 -4.53 -4.27 -7.47
C ASP A 178 -4.95 -4.05 -8.94
N VAL A 179 -4.98 -2.81 -9.39
CA VAL A 179 -5.43 -2.43 -10.73
C VAL A 179 -4.27 -1.78 -11.47
N ASP A 180 -3.50 -2.53 -12.22
CA ASP A 180 -2.32 -2.05 -12.95
C ASP A 180 -2.47 -2.10 -14.48
N GLU A 181 -3.24 -3.04 -15.01
CA GLU A 181 -3.36 -3.32 -16.44
C GLU A 181 -4.82 -3.21 -16.92
N PRO A 182 -5.07 -3.08 -18.23
CA PRO A 182 -6.43 -2.99 -18.79
C PRO A 182 -7.35 -4.14 -18.37
N GLU A 183 -6.81 -5.34 -18.24
CA GLU A 183 -7.54 -6.54 -17.79
C GLU A 183 -8.02 -6.40 -16.34
N ASP A 184 -7.23 -5.76 -15.47
CA ASP A 184 -7.61 -5.48 -14.09
C ASP A 184 -8.79 -4.52 -14.04
N LEU A 185 -8.76 -3.50 -14.89
CA LEU A 185 -9.85 -2.53 -15.01
C LEU A 185 -11.15 -3.20 -15.48
N ALA A 186 -11.07 -4.14 -16.43
CA ALA A 186 -12.23 -4.91 -16.88
C ALA A 186 -12.82 -5.74 -15.73
N LEU A 187 -11.98 -6.47 -15.00
CA LEU A 187 -12.39 -7.25 -13.82
C LEU A 187 -12.97 -6.38 -12.71
N LEU A 188 -12.43 -5.18 -12.51
CA LEU A 188 -12.94 -4.24 -11.53
C LEU A 188 -14.38 -3.79 -11.86
N ARG A 189 -14.64 -3.50 -13.14
CA ARG A 189 -15.96 -3.13 -13.63
C ARG A 189 -16.97 -4.29 -13.50
N GLU A 190 -16.59 -5.51 -13.85
CA GLU A 190 -17.42 -6.70 -13.68
C GLU A 190 -17.83 -6.94 -12.23
N ARG A 191 -16.96 -6.57 -11.27
CA ARG A 191 -17.23 -6.65 -9.83
C ARG A 191 -18.10 -5.49 -9.30
N GLY A 192 -18.65 -4.65 -10.17
CA GLY A 192 -19.56 -3.57 -9.80
C GLY A 192 -18.88 -2.31 -9.26
N TYR A 193 -17.57 -2.17 -9.44
CA TYR A 193 -16.87 -0.94 -9.11
C TYR A 193 -17.12 0.08 -10.23
N ALA A 194 -18.12 0.94 -10.04
CA ALA A 194 -18.41 2.02 -10.98
C ALA A 194 -17.30 3.07 -10.86
N ALA A 195 -16.42 3.15 -11.86
CA ALA A 195 -15.63 4.36 -12.06
C ALA A 195 -16.65 5.49 -12.27
N SER A 196 -16.74 6.44 -11.36
CA SER A 196 -17.63 7.58 -11.48
C SER A 196 -17.32 8.28 -12.81
N ALA A 197 -18.19 8.10 -13.80
CA ALA A 197 -18.14 8.91 -15.01
C ALA A 197 -18.49 10.33 -14.56
N SER A 198 -17.50 11.20 -14.48
CA SER A 198 -17.74 12.64 -14.36
C SER A 198 -18.45 13.08 -15.64
N HIS A 199 -19.70 13.52 -15.49
CA HIS A 199 -20.42 14.26 -16.54
C HIS A 199 -19.92 15.70 -16.60
#